data_e206fdb11ee6cc58db447b16b9fe9e3f
#
_entry.id   e206fdb11ee6cc58db447b16b9fe9e3f
#
_cell.length_a   1.000
_cell.length_b   1.000
_cell.length_c   1.000
_cell.angle_alpha   90.00
_cell.angle_beta   90.00
_cell.angle_gamma   90.00
#
_symmetry.space_group_name_H-M   'P 1'
#
loop_
_entity.id
_entity.type
_entity.pdbx_description
1 polymer ?
#
loop_
_entity_poly.entity_id
_entity_poly.type
_entity_poly.pdbx_seq_one_letter_code
_entity_poly.pdbx_strand_id
1 'polypeptide(L)'
;MAGIDTLIIESNTSLSDYPKAISLDDEGLRICQAMGLSSAVSKSVLSGINAHYVSAGRLLAKVEPSSKRNGYSLISTFNQPEFEATLLEGLQRFTCVNVLFQHTVESFEQTESAVIVTLRTPSGMLQKIRCNYLLACDGGRSTIRRMLNIPMKGTTFAQKWLVVDVISDEGEDKSRPYRAMFFCNPSRPTVTVPSPHNGR
;
A
#
# COMPACT_ATOMS: atom_id res chain seq x y z
N MET A 1 -2.57 -9.46 -20.22
CA MET A 1 -1.52 -9.75 -19.23
C MET A 1 -0.94 -11.13 -19.52
N ALA A 2 0.10 -11.57 -18.82
CA ALA A 2 0.91 -12.73 -19.28
C ALA A 2 0.25 -14.11 -19.17
N GLY A 3 -0.93 -14.25 -18.58
CA GLY A 3 -1.64 -15.54 -18.46
C GLY A 3 -0.92 -16.56 -17.57
N ILE A 4 -0.17 -16.08 -16.57
CA ILE A 4 0.56 -16.94 -15.63
C ILE A 4 -0.39 -17.38 -14.51
N ASP A 5 -0.47 -18.68 -14.26
CA ASP A 5 -1.22 -19.23 -13.14
C ASP A 5 -0.64 -18.68 -11.82
N THR A 6 -1.48 -18.00 -11.07
CA THR A 6 -1.05 -17.26 -9.87
C THR A 6 -2.00 -17.55 -8.72
N LEU A 7 -1.42 -17.87 -7.57
CA LEU A 7 -2.14 -18.02 -6.31
C LEU A 7 -1.67 -16.95 -5.33
N ILE A 8 -2.58 -16.11 -4.86
CA ILE A 8 -2.32 -15.12 -3.82
C ILE A 8 -2.79 -15.68 -2.49
N ILE A 9 -1.93 -15.64 -1.48
CA ILE A 9 -2.21 -16.13 -0.14
C ILE A 9 -2.26 -14.93 0.81
N GLU A 10 -3.36 -14.80 1.55
CA GLU A 10 -3.56 -13.76 2.56
C GLU A 10 -3.99 -14.41 3.88
N SER A 11 -3.30 -14.06 4.95
CA SER A 11 -3.56 -14.60 6.29
C SER A 11 -4.80 -14.02 6.96
N ASN A 12 -5.18 -12.78 6.60
CA ASN A 12 -6.38 -12.15 7.11
C ASN A 12 -7.65 -12.75 6.51
N THR A 13 -8.79 -12.47 7.16
CA THR A 13 -10.11 -12.91 6.69
C THR A 13 -10.59 -12.14 5.46
N SER A 14 -10.08 -10.94 5.26
CA SER A 14 -10.47 -10.01 4.20
C SER A 14 -9.33 -9.02 3.93
N LEU A 15 -9.54 -8.09 3.05
CA LEU A 15 -8.70 -6.90 2.91
C LEU A 15 -8.65 -6.11 4.23
N SER A 16 -7.61 -5.30 4.40
CA SER A 16 -7.44 -4.48 5.60
C SER A 16 -8.41 -3.30 5.58
N ASP A 17 -9.11 -3.08 6.70
CA ASP A 17 -9.92 -1.87 6.91
C ASP A 17 -9.07 -0.69 7.39
N TYR A 18 -7.80 -0.95 7.74
CA TYR A 18 -6.88 0.07 8.26
C TYR A 18 -5.83 0.43 7.23
N PRO A 19 -5.73 1.71 6.83
CA PRO A 19 -4.70 2.16 5.92
C PRO A 19 -3.32 2.08 6.59
N LYS A 20 -2.34 1.54 5.86
CA LYS A 20 -0.92 1.50 6.24
C LYS A 20 -0.08 2.40 5.34
N ALA A 21 -0.60 2.77 4.20
CA ALA A 21 0.01 3.65 3.23
C ALA A 21 -0.96 4.79 2.90
N ILE A 22 -0.41 5.96 2.58
CA ILE A 22 -1.21 7.16 2.34
C ILE A 22 -0.87 7.83 1.00
N SER A 23 0.28 7.55 0.43
CA SER A 23 0.73 8.19 -0.81
C SER A 23 1.06 7.20 -1.90
N LEU A 24 0.73 7.59 -3.13
CA LEU A 24 1.00 6.86 -4.35
C LEU A 24 1.69 7.82 -5.33
N ASP A 25 2.75 7.38 -5.97
CA ASP A 25 3.48 8.16 -6.94
C ASP A 25 2.94 8.00 -8.38
N ASP A 26 3.53 8.75 -9.29
CA ASP A 26 3.20 8.71 -10.72
C ASP A 26 3.48 7.34 -11.35
N GLU A 27 4.49 6.63 -10.85
CA GLU A 27 4.85 5.30 -11.35
C GLU A 27 3.80 4.26 -10.93
N GLY A 28 3.34 4.30 -9.69
CA GLY A 28 2.25 3.43 -9.21
C GLY A 28 0.96 3.63 -10.01
N LEU A 29 0.61 4.88 -10.32
CA LEU A 29 -0.55 5.19 -11.16
C LEU A 29 -0.36 4.70 -12.61
N ARG A 30 0.86 4.82 -13.17
CA ARG A 30 1.20 4.27 -14.47
C ARG A 30 1.06 2.74 -14.51
N ILE A 31 1.45 2.06 -13.43
CA ILE A 31 1.25 0.61 -13.30
C ILE A 31 -0.25 0.29 -13.30
N CYS A 32 -1.06 1.02 -12.55
CA CYS A 32 -2.52 0.87 -12.57
C CYS A 32 -3.12 1.09 -13.98
N GLN A 33 -2.58 2.04 -14.73
CA GLN A 33 -2.96 2.26 -16.13
C GLN A 33 -2.60 1.04 -17.00
N ALA A 34 -1.39 0.51 -16.86
CA ALA A 34 -0.97 -0.67 -17.62
C ALA A 34 -1.84 -1.90 -17.31
N MET A 35 -2.38 -1.98 -16.09
CA MET A 35 -3.35 -3.00 -15.70
C MET A 35 -4.78 -2.71 -16.18
N GLY A 36 -5.06 -1.57 -16.82
CA GLY A 36 -6.40 -1.15 -17.24
C GLY A 36 -7.31 -0.73 -16.08
N LEU A 37 -6.75 -0.29 -14.97
CA LEU A 37 -7.48 0.08 -13.74
C LEU A 37 -7.47 1.59 -13.46
N SER A 38 -6.87 2.42 -14.33
CA SER A 38 -6.70 3.86 -14.05
C SER A 38 -8.00 4.58 -13.73
N SER A 39 -9.08 4.32 -14.47
CA SER A 39 -10.38 4.96 -14.25
C SER A 39 -11.04 4.56 -12.93
N ALA A 40 -10.85 3.30 -12.50
CA ALA A 40 -11.39 2.82 -11.24
C ALA A 40 -10.57 3.38 -10.07
N VAL A 41 -9.24 3.30 -10.15
CA VAL A 41 -8.31 3.78 -9.13
C VAL A 41 -8.42 5.29 -8.92
N SER A 42 -8.65 6.08 -9.99
CA SER A 42 -8.75 7.54 -9.88
C SER A 42 -9.88 8.01 -8.96
N LYS A 43 -10.88 7.18 -8.68
CA LYS A 43 -11.98 7.51 -7.78
C LYS A 43 -11.57 7.54 -6.31
N SER A 44 -10.55 6.79 -5.95
CA SER A 44 -9.99 6.71 -4.58
C SER A 44 -8.65 7.41 -4.43
N VAL A 45 -8.27 8.28 -5.38
CA VAL A 45 -7.00 8.98 -5.40
C VAL A 45 -7.21 10.50 -5.46
N LEU A 46 -6.51 11.22 -4.61
CA LEU A 46 -6.43 12.67 -4.61
C LEU A 46 -5.07 13.08 -5.17
N SER A 47 -5.06 13.62 -6.38
CA SER A 47 -3.85 13.92 -7.14
C SER A 47 -3.30 15.34 -6.89
N GLY A 48 -2.00 15.51 -7.10
CA GLY A 48 -1.37 16.85 -7.07
C GLY A 48 -1.16 17.37 -5.65
N ILE A 49 -0.77 16.51 -4.74
CA ILE A 49 -0.49 16.88 -3.36
C ILE A 49 0.81 17.67 -3.28
N ASN A 50 0.72 18.86 -2.71
CA ASN A 50 1.85 19.70 -2.36
C ASN A 50 2.26 19.47 -0.91
N ALA A 51 3.48 19.85 -0.54
CA ALA A 51 3.96 19.76 0.84
C ALA A 51 4.48 21.11 1.32
N HIS A 52 3.96 21.60 2.45
CA HIS A 52 4.42 22.81 3.10
C HIS A 52 5.05 22.48 4.46
N TYR A 53 6.21 23.03 4.69
CA TYR A 53 6.95 22.91 5.94
C TYR A 53 6.83 24.21 6.70
N VAL A 54 6.31 24.15 7.94
CA VAL A 54 6.05 25.34 8.76
C VAL A 54 6.64 25.16 10.16
N SER A 55 7.13 26.26 10.75
CA SER A 55 7.59 26.29 12.14
C SER A 55 7.25 27.64 12.76
N ALA A 56 6.72 27.64 13.98
CA ALA A 56 6.33 28.85 14.72
C ALA A 56 5.49 29.83 13.87
N GLY A 57 4.54 29.32 13.09
CA GLY A 57 3.69 30.13 12.20
C GLY A 57 4.36 30.63 10.92
N ARG A 58 5.66 30.32 10.70
CA ARG A 58 6.39 30.73 9.50
C ARG A 58 6.51 29.59 8.51
N LEU A 59 6.30 29.88 7.24
CA LEU A 59 6.57 28.96 6.15
C LEU A 59 8.10 28.84 5.96
N LEU A 60 8.62 27.62 6.07
CA LEU A 60 10.04 27.32 5.88
C LEU A 60 10.35 26.92 4.44
N ALA A 61 9.50 26.07 3.87
CA ALA A 61 9.69 25.54 2.52
C ALA A 61 8.35 25.11 1.91
N LYS A 62 8.31 25.10 0.59
CA LYS A 62 7.25 24.49 -0.23
C LYS A 62 7.85 23.47 -1.16
N VAL A 63 7.15 22.36 -1.33
CA VAL A 63 7.41 21.37 -2.36
C VAL A 63 6.14 21.26 -3.18
N GLU A 64 6.16 21.83 -4.35
CA GLU A 64 5.02 21.95 -5.27
C GLU A 64 5.42 21.33 -6.62
N PRO A 65 5.42 19.98 -6.74
CA PRO A 65 5.86 19.32 -7.96
C PRO A 65 4.88 19.60 -9.10
N SER A 66 5.37 20.19 -10.18
CA SER A 66 4.59 20.47 -11.39
C SER A 66 4.77 19.43 -12.49
N SER A 67 5.76 18.56 -12.35
CA SER A 67 6.07 17.52 -13.34
C SER A 67 4.98 16.44 -13.38
N LYS A 68 4.68 15.96 -14.59
CA LYS A 68 3.81 14.82 -14.86
C LYS A 68 4.56 13.79 -15.73
N ARG A 69 5.71 13.33 -15.23
CA ARG A 69 6.64 12.50 -15.99
C ARG A 69 5.98 11.25 -16.63
N ASN A 70 5.08 10.60 -15.91
CA ASN A 70 4.34 9.43 -16.41
C ASN A 70 2.88 9.75 -16.77
N GLY A 71 2.56 11.04 -17.05
CA GLY A 71 1.18 11.48 -17.29
C GLY A 71 0.38 11.74 -16.01
N TYR A 72 0.94 11.44 -14.84
CA TYR A 72 0.32 11.58 -13.52
C TYR A 72 1.10 12.56 -12.65
N SER A 73 0.44 13.10 -11.62
CA SER A 73 1.10 13.91 -10.61
C SER A 73 2.11 13.07 -9.82
N LEU A 74 3.27 13.68 -9.50
CA LEU A 74 4.37 12.98 -8.80
C LEU A 74 3.95 12.41 -7.45
N ILE A 75 3.04 13.10 -6.76
CA ILE A 75 2.54 12.66 -5.46
C ILE A 75 1.03 12.76 -5.46
N SER A 76 0.39 11.70 -5.10
CA SER A 76 -1.05 11.58 -4.86
C SER A 76 -1.28 10.92 -3.51
N THR A 77 -2.40 11.20 -2.87
CA THR A 77 -2.85 10.44 -1.71
C THR A 77 -4.00 9.52 -2.11
N PHE A 78 -4.22 8.47 -1.36
CA PHE A 78 -5.25 7.49 -1.67
C PHE A 78 -5.85 6.87 -0.42
N ASN A 79 -7.07 6.37 -0.55
CA ASN A 79 -7.69 5.53 0.45
C ASN A 79 -7.26 4.07 0.19
N GLN A 80 -6.39 3.52 1.04
CA GLN A 80 -5.83 2.18 0.81
C GLN A 80 -6.90 1.08 0.77
N PRO A 81 -7.88 0.99 1.70
CA PRO A 81 -8.94 -0.01 1.62
C PRO A 81 -9.69 -0.01 0.28
N GLU A 82 -10.08 1.15 -0.22
CA GLU A 82 -10.77 1.28 -1.50
C GLU A 82 -9.85 0.93 -2.70
N PHE A 83 -8.60 1.32 -2.61
CA PHE A 83 -7.59 0.99 -3.62
C PHE A 83 -7.36 -0.51 -3.69
N GLU A 84 -7.19 -1.19 -2.55
CA GLU A 84 -7.03 -2.64 -2.48
C GLU A 84 -8.28 -3.37 -2.98
N ALA A 85 -9.48 -2.89 -2.64
CA ALA A 85 -10.74 -3.44 -3.15
C ALA A 85 -10.81 -3.33 -4.68
N THR A 86 -10.41 -2.19 -5.24
CA THR A 86 -10.35 -1.98 -6.69
C THR A 86 -9.36 -2.94 -7.36
N LEU A 87 -8.20 -3.20 -6.75
CA LEU A 87 -7.24 -4.15 -7.25
C LEU A 87 -7.77 -5.58 -7.19
N LEU A 88 -8.41 -5.97 -6.09
CA LEU A 88 -8.99 -7.30 -5.90
C LEU A 88 -10.12 -7.56 -6.92
N GLU A 89 -11.02 -6.59 -7.12
CA GLU A 89 -12.04 -6.66 -8.16
C GLU A 89 -11.41 -6.80 -9.55
N GLY A 90 -10.36 -6.03 -9.79
CA GLY A 90 -9.60 -6.10 -11.04
C GLY A 90 -9.00 -7.49 -11.33
N LEU A 91 -8.71 -8.30 -10.32
CA LEU A 91 -8.21 -9.67 -10.50
C LEU A 91 -9.26 -10.62 -11.04
N GLN A 92 -10.54 -10.38 -10.80
CA GLN A 92 -11.66 -11.25 -11.27
C GLN A 92 -11.72 -11.37 -12.80
N ARG A 93 -11.05 -10.49 -13.53
CA ARG A 93 -10.93 -10.55 -15.00
C ARG A 93 -10.01 -11.69 -15.48
N PHE A 94 -9.25 -12.31 -14.59
CA PHE A 94 -8.22 -13.28 -14.93
C PHE A 94 -8.58 -14.65 -14.34
N THR A 95 -8.90 -15.61 -15.19
CA THR A 95 -9.22 -16.99 -14.78
C THR A 95 -8.01 -17.75 -14.24
N CYS A 96 -6.80 -17.28 -14.53
CA CYS A 96 -5.53 -17.85 -14.04
C CYS A 96 -5.09 -17.29 -12.68
N VAL A 97 -5.89 -16.43 -12.01
CA VAL A 97 -5.56 -15.85 -10.72
C VAL A 97 -6.57 -16.29 -9.68
N ASN A 98 -6.08 -16.83 -8.57
CA ASN A 98 -6.88 -17.21 -7.41
C ASN A 98 -6.35 -16.51 -6.16
N VAL A 99 -7.26 -16.14 -5.25
CA VAL A 99 -6.93 -15.53 -3.95
C VAL A 99 -7.49 -16.41 -2.85
N LEU A 100 -6.64 -16.78 -1.89
CA LEU A 100 -7.03 -17.53 -0.70
C LEU A 100 -6.82 -16.65 0.53
N PHE A 101 -7.90 -16.19 1.11
CA PHE A 101 -7.91 -15.56 2.43
C PHE A 101 -7.86 -16.61 3.54
N GLN A 102 -7.50 -16.20 4.75
CA GLN A 102 -7.36 -17.05 5.93
C GLN A 102 -6.38 -18.22 5.76
N HIS A 103 -5.41 -18.07 4.85
CA HIS A 103 -4.36 -19.04 4.65
C HIS A 103 -3.00 -18.46 5.03
N THR A 104 -2.24 -19.17 5.80
CA THR A 104 -0.91 -18.72 6.27
C THR A 104 0.17 -19.62 5.73
N VAL A 105 1.23 -19.01 5.18
CA VAL A 105 2.44 -19.74 4.82
C VAL A 105 3.18 -20.13 6.09
N GLU A 106 3.27 -21.44 6.36
CA GLU A 106 3.96 -21.99 7.53
C GLU A 106 5.45 -22.28 7.25
N SER A 107 5.71 -22.83 6.08
CA SER A 107 7.08 -23.15 5.64
C SER A 107 7.14 -23.31 4.14
N PHE A 108 8.33 -23.34 3.61
CA PHE A 108 8.57 -23.72 2.22
C PHE A 108 9.90 -24.48 2.09
N GLU A 109 9.98 -25.31 1.07
CA GLU A 109 11.16 -26.05 0.67
C GLU A 109 11.48 -25.72 -0.79
N GLN A 110 12.69 -25.31 -1.08
CA GLN A 110 13.13 -25.03 -2.44
C GLN A 110 13.91 -26.24 -2.97
N THR A 111 13.50 -26.73 -4.13
CA THR A 111 14.20 -27.77 -4.89
C THR A 111 14.84 -27.14 -6.13
N GLU A 112 15.57 -27.92 -6.92
CA GLU A 112 16.15 -27.43 -8.19
C GLU A 112 15.08 -26.96 -9.21
N SER A 113 13.88 -27.52 -9.17
CA SER A 113 12.85 -27.32 -10.17
C SER A 113 11.54 -26.70 -9.64
N ALA A 114 11.41 -26.51 -8.33
CA ALA A 114 10.14 -26.03 -7.74
C ALA A 114 10.31 -25.52 -6.31
N VAL A 115 9.29 -24.84 -5.83
CA VAL A 115 9.09 -24.51 -4.43
C VAL A 115 7.87 -25.27 -3.92
N ILE A 116 8.01 -25.98 -2.81
CA ILE A 116 6.90 -26.63 -2.11
C ILE A 116 6.54 -25.77 -0.92
N VAL A 117 5.37 -25.17 -0.94
CA VAL A 117 4.88 -24.27 0.12
C VAL A 117 3.88 -25.03 0.98
N THR A 118 4.08 -25.01 2.30
CA THR A 118 3.13 -25.56 3.26
C THR A 118 2.27 -24.42 3.79
N LEU A 119 0.97 -24.54 3.59
CA LEU A 119 -0.04 -23.59 4.05
C LEU A 119 -0.81 -24.16 5.21
N ARG A 120 -1.17 -23.31 6.18
CA ARG A 120 -2.22 -23.58 7.15
C ARG A 120 -3.53 -23.04 6.63
N THR A 121 -4.54 -23.91 6.53
CA THR A 121 -5.88 -23.57 6.10
C THR A 121 -6.71 -22.96 7.25
N PRO A 122 -7.89 -22.39 6.99
CA PRO A 122 -8.81 -21.89 8.03
C PRO A 122 -9.23 -22.96 9.05
N SER A 123 -9.29 -24.22 8.64
CA SER A 123 -9.58 -25.35 9.53
C SER A 123 -8.38 -25.82 10.36
N GLY A 124 -7.20 -25.19 10.21
CA GLY A 124 -5.97 -25.57 10.89
C GLY A 124 -5.20 -26.72 10.23
N MET A 125 -5.70 -27.29 9.14
CA MET A 125 -5.01 -28.34 8.40
C MET A 125 -3.81 -27.78 7.64
N LEU A 126 -2.80 -28.63 7.45
CA LEU A 126 -1.65 -28.31 6.61
C LEU A 126 -1.89 -28.84 5.18
N GLN A 127 -1.69 -27.96 4.21
CA GLN A 127 -1.78 -28.27 2.79
C GLN A 127 -0.47 -27.91 2.09
N LYS A 128 0.03 -28.79 1.24
CA LYS A 128 1.21 -28.51 0.41
C LYS A 128 0.79 -28.08 -0.99
N ILE A 129 1.42 -27.02 -1.47
CA ILE A 129 1.25 -26.50 -2.83
C ILE A 129 2.61 -26.45 -3.51
N ARG A 130 2.67 -26.91 -4.75
CA ARG A 130 3.87 -26.84 -5.59
C ARG A 130 3.74 -25.64 -6.53
N CYS A 131 4.77 -24.80 -6.58
CA CYS A 131 4.86 -23.67 -7.51
C CYS A 131 6.29 -23.55 -8.09
N ASN A 132 6.43 -22.80 -9.17
CA ASN A 132 7.74 -22.52 -9.75
C ASN A 132 8.45 -21.39 -8.98
N TYR A 133 7.70 -20.40 -8.51
CA TYR A 133 8.23 -19.24 -7.78
C TYR A 133 7.34 -18.91 -6.60
N LEU A 134 7.95 -18.52 -5.49
CA LEU A 134 7.29 -17.93 -4.34
C LEU A 134 7.72 -16.48 -4.21
N LEU A 135 6.79 -15.53 -4.35
CA LEU A 135 7.03 -14.11 -4.16
C LEU A 135 6.58 -13.69 -2.76
N ALA A 136 7.52 -13.28 -1.94
CA ALA A 136 7.26 -12.83 -0.57
C ALA A 136 6.81 -11.36 -0.57
N CYS A 137 5.51 -11.13 -0.42
CA CYS A 137 4.90 -9.80 -0.25
C CYS A 137 4.35 -9.60 1.17
N ASP A 138 4.96 -10.28 2.17
CA ASP A 138 4.50 -10.40 3.54
C ASP A 138 5.01 -9.28 4.49
N GLY A 139 5.42 -8.16 3.90
CA GLY A 139 5.65 -6.88 4.57
C GLY A 139 6.92 -6.79 5.42
N GLY A 140 7.03 -5.74 6.23
CA GLY A 140 8.24 -5.43 7.00
C GLY A 140 8.62 -6.47 8.06
N ARG A 141 7.64 -7.24 8.55
CA ARG A 141 7.85 -8.35 9.48
C ARG A 141 7.92 -9.71 8.79
N SER A 142 8.27 -9.73 7.52
CA SER A 142 8.29 -10.90 6.65
C SER A 142 8.79 -12.17 7.34
N THR A 143 7.95 -13.19 7.34
CA THR A 143 8.28 -14.53 7.83
C THR A 143 9.16 -15.25 6.83
N ILE A 144 8.91 -15.09 5.54
CA ILE A 144 9.72 -15.69 4.46
C ILE A 144 11.17 -15.17 4.53
N ARG A 145 11.36 -13.85 4.70
CA ARG A 145 12.69 -13.27 4.87
C ARG A 145 13.44 -13.92 6.04
N ARG A 146 12.76 -14.13 7.19
CA ARG A 146 13.36 -14.75 8.37
C ARG A 146 13.71 -16.22 8.12
N MET A 147 12.86 -16.97 7.43
CA MET A 147 13.14 -18.36 7.06
C MET A 147 14.36 -18.47 6.14
N LEU A 148 14.56 -17.49 5.26
CA LEU A 148 15.74 -17.40 4.41
C LEU A 148 16.98 -16.84 5.12
N ASN A 149 16.89 -16.51 6.42
CA ASN A 149 17.97 -15.88 7.18
C ASN A 149 18.50 -14.58 6.56
N ILE A 150 17.64 -13.84 5.84
CA ILE A 150 18.00 -12.55 5.26
C ILE A 150 17.88 -11.47 6.35
N PRO A 151 19.00 -10.87 6.78
CA PRO A 151 18.98 -9.88 7.85
C PRO A 151 18.37 -8.56 7.39
N MET A 152 17.68 -7.89 8.30
CA MET A 152 17.29 -6.49 8.13
C MET A 152 18.48 -5.62 8.53
N LYS A 153 19.11 -4.95 7.58
CA LYS A 153 20.24 -4.03 7.85
C LYS A 153 19.73 -2.61 8.05
N GLY A 154 20.32 -1.87 8.96
CA GLY A 154 19.99 -0.47 9.22
C GLY A 154 19.73 -0.20 10.70
N THR A 155 19.16 0.97 10.98
CA THR A 155 18.87 1.45 12.35
C THR A 155 17.36 1.42 12.58
N THR A 156 16.97 0.91 13.75
CA THR A 156 15.59 1.00 14.22
C THR A 156 15.43 2.25 15.07
N PHE A 157 14.52 3.13 14.70
CA PHE A 157 14.15 4.29 15.52
C PHE A 157 13.23 3.84 16.64
N ALA A 158 13.59 4.23 17.87
CA ALA A 158 12.81 3.89 19.08
C ALA A 158 11.62 4.83 19.30
N GLN A 159 11.54 5.93 18.56
CA GLN A 159 10.47 6.91 18.67
C GLN A 159 9.13 6.30 18.27
N LYS A 160 8.12 6.58 19.08
CA LYS A 160 6.74 6.17 18.79
C LYS A 160 6.07 7.24 17.93
N TRP A 161 5.31 6.77 16.96
CA TRP A 161 4.45 7.61 16.13
C TRP A 161 2.99 7.31 16.47
N LEU A 162 2.20 8.38 16.61
CA LEU A 162 0.76 8.30 16.67
C LEU A 162 0.22 8.64 15.29
N VAL A 163 -0.53 7.72 14.70
CA VAL A 163 -1.25 7.92 13.44
C VAL A 163 -2.73 7.99 13.78
N VAL A 164 -3.40 9.02 13.27
CA VAL A 164 -4.84 9.24 13.47
C VAL A 164 -5.46 9.53 12.12
N ASP A 165 -6.40 8.70 11.70
CA ASP A 165 -7.21 8.95 10.52
C ASP A 165 -8.50 9.65 10.98
N VAL A 166 -8.83 10.75 10.32
CA VAL A 166 -9.98 11.59 10.66
C VAL A 166 -10.88 11.72 9.44
N ILE A 167 -12.17 11.56 9.63
CA ILE A 167 -13.19 11.88 8.63
C ILE A 167 -13.82 13.20 9.05
N SER A 168 -13.89 14.18 8.14
CA SER A 168 -14.55 15.46 8.40
C SER A 168 -16.00 15.40 7.92
N ASP A 169 -16.93 15.75 8.79
CA ASP A 169 -18.35 15.91 8.44
C ASP A 169 -18.63 17.24 7.69
N GLU A 170 -17.69 18.18 7.75
CA GLU A 170 -17.71 19.40 6.91
C GLU A 170 -17.43 19.00 5.48
N GLY A 171 -18.34 19.27 4.57
CA GLY A 171 -18.19 18.96 3.14
C GLY A 171 -16.84 19.39 2.56
N GLU A 172 -16.47 18.81 1.43
CA GLU A 172 -15.19 19.05 0.76
C GLU A 172 -15.00 20.56 0.50
N ASP A 173 -14.13 21.21 1.26
CA ASP A 173 -13.72 22.60 1.01
C ASP A 173 -12.75 22.63 -0.19
N LYS A 174 -13.32 22.67 -1.39
CA LYS A 174 -12.59 22.73 -2.65
C LYS A 174 -11.79 24.03 -2.83
N SER A 175 -12.00 25.04 -1.95
CA SER A 175 -11.25 26.28 -1.98
C SER A 175 -9.82 26.15 -1.44
N ARG A 176 -9.54 25.09 -0.67
CA ARG A 176 -8.22 24.84 -0.08
C ARG A 176 -7.40 23.95 -0.99
N PRO A 177 -6.20 24.39 -1.39
CA PRO A 177 -5.30 23.55 -2.15
C PRO A 177 -4.94 22.31 -1.32
N TYR A 178 -5.00 21.13 -1.95
CA TYR A 178 -4.61 19.87 -1.33
C TYR A 178 -3.12 19.88 -1.01
N ARG A 179 -2.79 19.98 0.27
CA ARG A 179 -1.41 20.04 0.71
C ARG A 179 -1.18 19.27 2.01
N ALA A 180 -0.09 18.54 2.06
CA ALA A 180 0.43 18.01 3.30
C ALA A 180 1.11 19.15 4.09
N MET A 181 0.83 19.24 5.38
CA MET A 181 1.42 20.24 6.27
C MET A 181 2.38 19.55 7.23
N PHE A 182 3.66 19.89 7.15
CA PHE A 182 4.70 19.44 8.05
C PHE A 182 4.95 20.51 9.10
N PHE A 183 4.45 20.30 10.31
CA PHE A 183 4.68 21.18 11.44
C PHE A 183 6.01 20.79 12.10
N CYS A 184 7.07 21.54 11.75
CA CYS A 184 8.43 21.31 12.18
C CYS A 184 8.65 21.85 13.60
N ASN A 185 7.90 21.34 14.57
CA ASN A 185 8.06 21.67 15.97
C ASN A 185 9.04 20.67 16.62
N PRO A 186 10.16 21.12 17.20
CA PRO A 186 11.16 20.23 17.80
C PRO A 186 10.61 19.33 18.92
N SER A 187 9.62 19.83 19.69
CA SER A 187 9.03 19.08 20.81
C SER A 187 7.89 18.16 20.37
N ARG A 188 7.16 18.52 19.32
CA ARG A 188 6.03 17.76 18.81
C ARG A 188 5.94 17.91 17.28
N PRO A 189 6.80 17.25 16.54
CA PRO A 189 6.68 17.21 15.08
C PRO A 189 5.37 16.54 14.70
N THR A 190 4.63 17.16 13.77
CA THR A 190 3.33 16.67 13.32
C THR A 190 3.24 16.81 11.82
N VAL A 191 2.57 15.90 11.16
CA VAL A 191 2.21 16.02 9.74
C VAL A 191 0.72 15.78 9.59
N THR A 192 0.07 16.59 8.76
CA THR A 192 -1.28 16.33 8.28
C THR A 192 -1.22 16.10 6.79
N VAL A 193 -1.94 15.10 6.31
CA VAL A 193 -1.96 14.70 4.91
C VAL A 193 -3.42 14.59 4.46
N PRO A 194 -3.84 15.33 3.43
CA PRO A 194 -5.20 15.21 2.92
C PRO A 194 -5.39 13.83 2.29
N SER A 195 -6.56 13.25 2.49
CA SER A 195 -6.97 11.97 1.93
C SER A 195 -8.23 12.18 1.07
N PRO A 196 -8.53 11.32 0.09
CA PRO A 196 -9.81 11.34 -0.60
C PRO A 196 -11.00 11.26 0.36
N HIS A 197 -12.17 11.72 -0.09
CA HIS A 197 -13.43 11.65 0.67
C HIS A 197 -13.40 12.33 2.05
N ASN A 198 -12.78 13.55 2.10
CA ASN A 198 -12.66 14.35 3.32
C ASN A 198 -11.91 13.68 4.47
N GLY A 199 -11.17 12.63 4.22
CA GLY A 199 -10.20 12.08 5.16
C GLY A 199 -8.99 13.00 5.32
N ARG A 200 -8.45 13.13 6.51
CA ARG A 200 -7.24 13.90 6.83
C ARG A 200 -6.40 13.20 7.87
#